data_603683c43cec6d4405429e31079ca6e1
#
_entry.id   603683c43cec6d4405429e31079ca6e1
#
_cell.length_a   1.000
_cell.length_b   1.000
_cell.length_c   1.000
_cell.angle_alpha   90.00
_cell.angle_beta   90.00
_cell.angle_gamma   90.00
#
_symmetry.space_group_name_H-M   'P 1'
#
loop_
_entity.id
_entity.type
_entity.pdbx_description
1 polymer ?
#
loop_
_entity_poly.entity_id
_entity_poly.type
_entity_poly.pdbx_seq_one_letter_code
_entity_poly.pdbx_strand_id
1 'polypeptide(L)'
;MGKLGVISRNPSMNGTGAPTGYFQLSTLKAVYRHSSEGEMENLRGILFMVVAMGAFAVEDALIKSTTQTIPTAQLALSVGSMGTVALLILCRVNRVPLLNAALLHPAVIARNLADIVGVVFFISALALAPLTTLAALIQVTPLTLTFCAALLLGEHVGWRRWTAVFVGFAGMLLIIKPGSDAFDSTTLLAVGAVVCLTARDLATRFVPKDMHNLQLTTYGFSTMIPAGLVLWPFAEATVSPTGLQWSVLAIISTLGLIGYYAVTAAMRLGEVSVISPFRYTRLILAMIIGLVFFNETPDTITWIGAGMIVTAGLYLLYREAVQRRTQTV
;
A
#
# COMPACT_ATOMS: atom_id res chain seq x y z
N MET A 1 -24.55 -4.41 -23.31
CA MET A 1 -25.81 -5.02 -23.84
C MET A 1 -26.11 -6.24 -22.98
N GLY A 2 -27.09 -6.19 -22.08
CA GLY A 2 -27.47 -7.28 -21.19
C GLY A 2 -28.77 -6.96 -20.51
N LYS A 3 -29.80 -7.60 -20.94
CA LYS A 3 -31.24 -7.44 -20.76
C LYS A 3 -31.71 -7.20 -19.33
N LEU A 4 -32.37 -6.09 -19.11
CA LEU A 4 -33.34 -5.89 -18.02
C LEU A 4 -34.58 -6.78 -18.35
N GLY A 5 -34.82 -7.74 -17.46
CA GLY A 5 -36.03 -8.56 -17.51
C GLY A 5 -37.22 -7.72 -17.06
N VAL A 6 -38.12 -7.48 -18.02
CA VAL A 6 -39.42 -6.87 -17.83
C VAL A 6 -40.28 -7.80 -16.98
N ILE A 7 -40.67 -7.37 -15.79
CA ILE A 7 -41.71 -8.02 -15.02
C ILE A 7 -43.07 -7.69 -15.66
N SER A 8 -43.58 -8.66 -16.40
CA SER A 8 -44.94 -8.67 -16.96
C SER A 8 -45.97 -8.65 -15.82
N ARG A 9 -46.74 -7.59 -15.73
CA ARG A 9 -48.00 -7.58 -14.98
C ARG A 9 -49.02 -8.43 -15.66
N ASN A 10 -49.46 -9.47 -14.98
CA ASN A 10 -50.66 -10.18 -15.37
C ASN A 10 -51.76 -9.94 -14.31
N PRO A 11 -52.86 -9.33 -14.63
CA PRO A 11 -53.98 -9.17 -13.70
C PRO A 11 -55.01 -10.30 -13.91
N SER A 12 -54.98 -11.32 -13.05
CA SER A 12 -56.15 -12.16 -12.88
C SER A 12 -56.36 -12.37 -11.37
N MET A 13 -57.36 -11.66 -10.87
CA MET A 13 -57.98 -11.92 -9.58
C MET A 13 -58.58 -13.36 -9.59
N ASN A 14 -58.27 -14.13 -8.57
CA ASN A 14 -59.30 -14.88 -7.85
C ASN A 14 -58.74 -15.30 -6.48
N GLY A 15 -59.58 -15.05 -5.47
CA GLY A 15 -59.31 -15.07 -4.07
C GLY A 15 -58.80 -16.39 -3.49
N THR A 16 -58.05 -16.24 -2.49
CA THR A 16 -58.09 -16.89 -1.13
C THR A 16 -56.84 -16.41 -0.40
N GLY A 17 -57.06 -15.84 0.76
CA GLY A 17 -56.00 -15.20 1.60
C GLY A 17 -54.93 -16.19 2.04
N ALA A 18 -53.70 -15.91 1.57
CA ALA A 18 -52.47 -16.38 2.16
C ALA A 18 -51.79 -15.22 2.84
N PRO A 19 -51.22 -15.38 4.04
CA PRO A 19 -50.75 -14.26 4.85
C PRO A 19 -49.50 -13.64 4.22
N THR A 20 -49.64 -12.41 3.74
CA THR A 20 -48.57 -11.54 3.18
C THR A 20 -47.40 -11.28 4.15
N GLY A 21 -47.48 -11.75 5.39
CA GLY A 21 -46.45 -11.57 6.42
C GLY A 21 -45.20 -12.46 6.28
N TYR A 22 -45.34 -13.66 5.71
CA TYR A 22 -44.20 -14.60 5.61
C TYR A 22 -43.20 -14.22 4.49
N PHE A 23 -43.67 -13.59 3.42
CA PHE A 23 -42.81 -13.18 2.32
C PHE A 23 -41.95 -11.96 2.71
N GLN A 24 -42.50 -11.04 3.51
CA GLN A 24 -41.75 -9.89 4.01
C GLN A 24 -40.69 -10.28 5.06
N LEU A 25 -40.96 -11.24 5.93
CA LEU A 25 -40.03 -11.69 6.95
C LEU A 25 -38.83 -12.45 6.37
N SER A 26 -39.01 -13.23 5.31
CA SER A 26 -37.92 -13.90 4.61
C SER A 26 -37.01 -12.94 3.87
N THR A 27 -37.60 -11.93 3.23
CA THR A 27 -36.87 -10.88 2.50
C THR A 27 -36.10 -9.97 3.47
N LEU A 28 -36.71 -9.58 4.59
CA LEU A 28 -36.04 -8.81 5.65
C LEU A 28 -34.91 -9.61 6.31
N LYS A 29 -35.09 -10.90 6.57
CA LYS A 29 -34.01 -11.76 7.08
C LYS A 29 -32.88 -11.94 6.08
N ALA A 30 -33.15 -12.05 4.79
CA ALA A 30 -32.14 -12.14 3.73
C ALA A 30 -31.35 -10.84 3.60
N VAL A 31 -32.01 -9.68 3.62
CA VAL A 31 -31.37 -8.35 3.60
C VAL A 31 -30.54 -8.13 4.85
N TYR A 32 -31.05 -8.47 6.03
CA TYR A 32 -30.32 -8.35 7.30
C TYR A 32 -29.09 -9.28 7.35
N ARG A 33 -29.22 -10.50 6.83
CA ARG A 33 -28.11 -11.46 6.74
C ARG A 33 -27.03 -10.99 5.77
N HIS A 34 -27.43 -10.44 4.63
CA HIS A 34 -26.49 -9.92 3.64
C HIS A 34 -25.75 -8.67 4.14
N SER A 35 -26.43 -7.79 4.90
CA SER A 35 -25.77 -6.63 5.52
C SER A 35 -24.78 -7.04 6.62
N SER A 36 -25.14 -8.03 7.46
CA SER A 36 -24.26 -8.52 8.54
C SER A 36 -23.03 -9.29 8.00
N GLU A 37 -23.16 -10.01 6.90
CA GLU A 37 -22.04 -10.67 6.21
C GLU A 37 -21.06 -9.64 5.64
N GLY A 38 -21.56 -8.60 4.98
CA GLY A 38 -20.73 -7.50 4.46
C GLY A 38 -20.02 -6.69 5.56
N GLU A 39 -20.67 -6.45 6.69
CA GLU A 39 -20.04 -5.80 7.86
C GLU A 39 -18.93 -6.66 8.46
N MET A 40 -19.10 -7.98 8.55
CA MET A 40 -18.05 -8.89 9.03
C MET A 40 -16.87 -8.98 8.06
N GLU A 41 -17.12 -8.96 6.75
CA GLU A 41 -16.07 -8.92 5.74
C GLU A 41 -15.26 -7.62 5.81
N ASN A 42 -15.94 -6.48 5.99
CA ASN A 42 -15.29 -5.19 6.20
C ASN A 42 -14.44 -5.20 7.47
N LEU A 43 -14.96 -5.72 8.59
CA LEU A 43 -14.21 -5.80 9.85
C LEU A 43 -12.96 -6.68 9.72
N ARG A 44 -13.07 -7.84 9.08
CA ARG A 44 -11.91 -8.70 8.77
C ARG A 44 -10.91 -8.00 7.87
N GLY A 45 -11.38 -7.29 6.83
CA GLY A 45 -10.54 -6.50 5.95
C GLY A 45 -9.79 -5.39 6.70
N ILE A 46 -10.45 -4.67 7.61
CA ILE A 46 -9.83 -3.68 8.49
C ILE A 46 -8.75 -4.32 9.36
N LEU A 47 -9.06 -5.46 10.00
CA LEU A 47 -8.09 -6.16 10.85
C LEU A 47 -6.85 -6.58 10.07
N PHE A 48 -7.01 -7.18 8.90
CA PHE A 48 -5.89 -7.52 8.02
C PHE A 48 -5.08 -6.29 7.61
N MET A 49 -5.74 -5.16 7.31
CA MET A 49 -5.05 -3.92 6.96
C MET A 49 -4.23 -3.37 8.13
N VAL A 50 -4.79 -3.35 9.35
CA VAL A 50 -4.07 -2.89 10.55
C VAL A 50 -2.89 -3.80 10.86
N VAL A 51 -3.04 -5.13 10.75
CA VAL A 51 -1.94 -6.10 10.90
C VAL A 51 -0.85 -5.85 9.86
N ALA A 52 -1.23 -5.61 8.61
CA ALA A 52 -0.28 -5.30 7.54
C ALA A 52 0.51 -4.02 7.84
N MET A 53 -0.19 -2.97 8.25
CA MET A 53 0.45 -1.69 8.58
C MET A 53 1.35 -1.79 9.81
N GLY A 54 0.97 -2.61 10.79
CA GLY A 54 1.82 -2.94 11.94
C GLY A 54 3.08 -3.69 11.54
N ALA A 55 2.94 -4.72 10.69
CA ALA A 55 4.07 -5.48 10.18
C ALA A 55 5.06 -4.57 9.42
N PHE A 56 4.57 -3.72 8.53
CA PHE A 56 5.41 -2.76 7.81
C PHE A 56 6.06 -1.72 8.72
N ALA A 57 5.36 -1.20 9.73
CA ALA A 57 5.95 -0.22 10.65
C ALA A 57 7.09 -0.83 11.48
N VAL A 58 6.93 -2.07 11.94
CA VAL A 58 7.99 -2.81 12.65
C VAL A 58 9.12 -3.18 11.69
N GLU A 59 8.81 -3.61 10.47
CA GLU A 59 9.80 -3.89 9.42
C GLU A 59 10.68 -2.65 9.15
N ASP A 60 10.06 -1.48 8.94
CA ASP A 60 10.77 -0.21 8.70
C ASP A 60 11.73 0.12 9.86
N ALA A 61 11.28 -0.05 11.09
CA ALA A 61 12.08 0.18 12.27
C ALA A 61 13.27 -0.79 12.39
N LEU A 62 13.05 -2.06 12.09
CA LEU A 62 14.11 -3.07 12.08
C LEU A 62 15.11 -2.81 10.94
N ILE A 63 14.64 -2.42 9.76
CA ILE A 63 15.52 -2.01 8.66
C ILE A 63 16.38 -0.82 9.13
N LYS A 64 15.74 0.24 9.67
CA LYS A 64 16.44 1.43 10.15
C LYS A 64 17.50 1.08 11.20
N SER A 65 17.19 0.26 12.20
CA SER A 65 18.14 -0.17 13.22
C SER A 65 19.28 -1.02 12.64
N THR A 66 18.97 -1.90 11.70
CA THR A 66 19.93 -2.82 11.08
C THR A 66 20.91 -2.10 10.17
N THR A 67 20.49 -1.02 9.50
CA THR A 67 21.38 -0.21 8.63
C THR A 67 22.48 0.52 9.40
N GLN A 68 22.41 0.58 10.73
CA GLN A 68 23.50 1.11 11.57
C GLN A 68 24.69 0.13 11.66
N THR A 69 24.48 -1.15 11.39
CA THR A 69 25.50 -2.21 11.55
C THR A 69 25.73 -3.03 10.28
N ILE A 70 24.76 -3.08 9.39
CA ILE A 70 24.84 -3.80 8.12
C ILE A 70 24.63 -2.79 6.99
N PRO A 71 25.51 -2.73 5.98
CA PRO A 71 25.36 -1.87 4.82
C PRO A 71 24.00 -2.06 4.12
N THR A 72 23.40 -0.96 3.68
CA THR A 72 22.07 -0.96 3.01
C THR A 72 22.00 -1.91 1.82
N ALA A 73 23.09 -2.01 1.04
CA ALA A 73 23.22 -2.94 -0.07
C ALA A 73 23.10 -4.40 0.38
N GLN A 74 23.86 -4.77 1.42
CA GLN A 74 23.87 -6.12 1.97
C GLN A 74 22.52 -6.47 2.62
N LEU A 75 21.89 -5.52 3.31
CA LEU A 75 20.56 -5.68 3.87
C LEU A 75 19.54 -5.97 2.75
N ALA A 76 19.50 -5.14 1.69
CA ALA A 76 18.58 -5.31 0.59
C ALA A 76 18.76 -6.68 -0.11
N LEU A 77 20.02 -7.09 -0.35
CA LEU A 77 20.35 -8.39 -0.93
C LEU A 77 19.88 -9.55 -0.03
N SER A 78 20.17 -9.48 1.28
CA SER A 78 19.85 -10.55 2.21
C SER A 78 18.32 -10.71 2.38
N VAL A 79 17.62 -9.61 2.68
CA VAL A 79 16.16 -9.61 2.85
C VAL A 79 15.47 -10.00 1.54
N GLY A 80 15.89 -9.39 0.42
CA GLY A 80 15.35 -9.68 -0.90
C GLY A 80 15.54 -11.14 -1.30
N SER A 81 16.73 -11.73 -1.04
CA SER A 81 17.01 -13.13 -1.33
C SER A 81 16.18 -14.06 -0.46
N MET A 82 16.13 -13.84 0.86
CA MET A 82 15.34 -14.66 1.79
C MET A 82 13.85 -14.65 1.42
N GLY A 83 13.28 -13.47 1.21
CA GLY A 83 11.86 -13.36 0.87
C GLY A 83 11.54 -13.88 -0.53
N THR A 84 12.43 -13.66 -1.50
CA THR A 84 12.27 -14.24 -2.84
C THR A 84 12.27 -15.76 -2.78
N VAL A 85 13.20 -16.39 -2.05
CA VAL A 85 13.24 -17.84 -1.87
C VAL A 85 11.94 -18.35 -1.22
N ALA A 86 11.47 -17.69 -0.17
CA ALA A 86 10.20 -18.05 0.48
C ALA A 86 9.01 -17.97 -0.51
N LEU A 87 8.93 -16.90 -1.31
CA LEU A 87 7.90 -16.74 -2.33
C LEU A 87 8.02 -17.73 -3.47
N LEU A 88 9.23 -18.10 -3.91
CA LEU A 88 9.47 -19.15 -4.89
C LEU A 88 8.94 -20.49 -4.41
N ILE A 89 9.22 -20.85 -3.15
CA ILE A 89 8.69 -22.06 -2.52
C ILE A 89 7.15 -22.00 -2.50
N LEU A 90 6.57 -20.87 -2.09
CA LEU A 90 5.12 -20.70 -2.04
C LEU A 90 4.48 -20.79 -3.44
N CYS A 91 5.10 -20.19 -4.46
CA CYS A 91 4.66 -20.34 -5.85
C CYS A 91 4.72 -21.79 -6.31
N ARG A 92 5.79 -22.52 -5.95
CA ARG A 92 5.95 -23.94 -6.31
C ARG A 92 4.86 -24.80 -5.68
N VAL A 93 4.56 -24.57 -4.38
CA VAL A 93 3.50 -25.28 -3.65
C VAL A 93 2.13 -25.01 -4.27
N ASN A 94 1.85 -23.75 -4.61
CA ASN A 94 0.57 -23.34 -5.21
C ASN A 94 0.51 -23.55 -6.73
N ARG A 95 1.53 -24.13 -7.35
CA ARG A 95 1.62 -24.37 -8.79
C ARG A 95 1.45 -23.12 -9.64
N VAL A 96 1.90 -21.96 -9.14
CA VAL A 96 1.84 -20.68 -9.86
C VAL A 96 3.01 -20.60 -10.84
N PRO A 97 2.78 -20.42 -12.15
CA PRO A 97 3.85 -20.30 -13.12
C PRO A 97 4.59 -18.97 -12.95
N LEU A 98 5.92 -19.00 -12.79
CA LEU A 98 6.74 -17.80 -12.65
C LEU A 98 7.35 -17.34 -13.97
N LEU A 99 7.77 -18.30 -14.80
CA LEU A 99 8.39 -18.01 -16.09
C LEU A 99 7.36 -18.16 -17.21
N ASN A 100 6.69 -17.08 -17.53
CA ASN A 100 5.76 -16.99 -18.64
C ASN A 100 5.92 -15.65 -19.39
N ALA A 101 5.26 -15.51 -20.53
CA ALA A 101 5.31 -14.31 -21.35
C ALA A 101 4.89 -13.03 -20.62
N ALA A 102 4.11 -13.13 -19.54
CA ALA A 102 3.67 -12.02 -18.74
C ALA A 102 4.85 -11.29 -18.05
N LEU A 103 5.97 -11.97 -17.78
CA LEU A 103 7.19 -11.34 -17.25
C LEU A 103 7.73 -10.26 -18.20
N LEU A 104 7.61 -10.47 -19.51
CA LEU A 104 8.08 -9.56 -20.55
C LEU A 104 7.06 -8.48 -20.91
N HIS A 105 5.90 -8.46 -20.26
CA HIS A 105 4.90 -7.43 -20.50
C HIS A 105 5.45 -6.05 -20.12
N PRO A 106 5.35 -5.00 -20.98
CA PRO A 106 5.95 -3.69 -20.73
C PRO A 106 5.56 -3.07 -19.38
N ALA A 107 4.30 -3.25 -18.96
CA ALA A 107 3.84 -2.74 -17.68
C ALA A 107 4.50 -3.45 -16.48
N VAL A 108 4.79 -4.75 -16.59
CA VAL A 108 5.51 -5.51 -15.54
C VAL A 108 6.96 -5.07 -15.46
N ILE A 109 7.60 -4.86 -16.61
CA ILE A 109 8.98 -4.36 -16.67
C ILE A 109 9.05 -2.94 -16.09
N ALA A 110 8.18 -2.03 -16.52
CA ALA A 110 8.13 -0.66 -16.02
C ALA A 110 7.88 -0.60 -14.51
N ARG A 111 6.93 -1.44 -14.02
CA ARG A 111 6.65 -1.60 -12.60
C ARG A 111 7.88 -2.04 -11.81
N ASN A 112 8.55 -3.09 -12.28
CA ASN A 112 9.71 -3.66 -11.58
C ASN A 112 10.91 -2.71 -11.63
N LEU A 113 11.13 -1.99 -12.73
CA LEU A 113 12.18 -0.95 -12.81
C LEU A 113 11.91 0.19 -11.83
N ALA A 114 10.66 0.68 -11.78
CA ALA A 114 10.27 1.70 -10.81
C ALA A 114 10.43 1.21 -9.37
N ASP A 115 10.13 -0.07 -9.11
CA ASP A 115 10.28 -0.69 -7.80
C ASP A 115 11.77 -0.82 -7.40
N ILE A 116 12.65 -1.23 -8.31
CA ILE A 116 14.11 -1.30 -8.06
C ILE A 116 14.62 0.07 -7.60
N VAL A 117 14.33 1.12 -8.37
CA VAL A 117 14.77 2.49 -8.04
C VAL A 117 14.08 2.97 -6.75
N GLY A 118 12.81 2.63 -6.57
CA GLY A 118 12.04 2.94 -5.37
C GLY A 118 12.63 2.31 -4.11
N VAL A 119 13.06 1.05 -4.17
CA VAL A 119 13.73 0.34 -3.08
C VAL A 119 15.07 0.99 -2.73
N VAL A 120 15.86 1.39 -3.74
CA VAL A 120 17.12 2.12 -3.53
C VAL A 120 16.86 3.40 -2.72
N PHE A 121 15.92 4.22 -3.15
CA PHE A 121 15.57 5.46 -2.45
C PHE A 121 14.99 5.19 -1.06
N PHE A 122 14.10 4.20 -0.94
CA PHE A 122 13.40 3.89 0.30
C PHE A 122 14.36 3.39 1.40
N ILE A 123 15.23 2.42 1.08
CA ILE A 123 16.19 1.86 2.05
C ILE A 123 17.23 2.93 2.42
N SER A 124 17.69 3.74 1.44
CA SER A 124 18.59 4.86 1.73
C SER A 124 17.94 5.91 2.63
N ALA A 125 16.65 6.22 2.39
CA ALA A 125 15.89 7.12 3.26
C ALA A 125 15.72 6.56 4.67
N LEU A 126 15.44 5.26 4.82
CA LEU A 126 15.36 4.61 6.14
C LEU A 126 16.69 4.68 6.91
N ALA A 127 17.81 4.54 6.20
CA ALA A 127 19.13 4.59 6.82
C ALA A 127 19.51 6.01 7.28
N LEU A 128 19.14 7.04 6.52
CA LEU A 128 19.67 8.39 6.67
C LEU A 128 18.66 9.41 7.23
N ALA A 129 17.37 9.27 6.91
CA ALA A 129 16.32 10.18 7.35
C ALA A 129 15.61 9.69 8.61
N PRO A 130 14.92 10.59 9.36
CA PRO A 130 14.06 10.18 10.46
C PRO A 130 12.92 9.27 9.98
N LEU A 131 12.62 8.21 10.74
CA LEU A 131 11.54 7.26 10.44
C LEU A 131 10.18 7.95 10.38
N THR A 132 9.94 8.89 11.29
CA THR A 132 8.72 9.69 11.35
C THR A 132 8.51 10.54 10.09
N THR A 133 9.59 11.16 9.60
CA THR A 133 9.57 11.97 8.37
C THR A 133 9.30 11.09 7.15
N LEU A 134 10.01 9.98 7.00
CA LEU A 134 9.81 9.04 5.90
C LEU A 134 8.38 8.49 5.89
N ALA A 135 7.90 8.04 7.05
CA ALA A 135 6.55 7.48 7.17
C ALA A 135 5.46 8.48 6.78
N ALA A 136 5.63 9.76 7.13
CA ALA A 136 4.70 10.81 6.75
C ALA A 136 4.74 11.08 5.23
N LEU A 137 5.92 11.16 4.64
CA LEU A 137 6.09 11.44 3.21
C LEU A 137 5.56 10.30 2.33
N ILE A 138 5.77 9.04 2.70
CA ILE A 138 5.23 7.89 1.96
C ILE A 138 3.70 7.92 1.87
N GLN A 139 3.01 8.51 2.84
CA GLN A 139 1.55 8.66 2.80
C GLN A 139 1.06 9.68 1.76
N VAL A 140 1.95 10.41 1.10
CA VAL A 140 1.63 11.27 -0.05
C VAL A 140 1.37 10.42 -1.32
N THR A 141 1.83 9.16 -1.36
CA THR A 141 1.72 8.28 -2.55
C THR A 141 0.30 8.22 -3.16
N PRO A 142 -0.81 8.10 -2.42
CA PRO A 142 -2.14 8.10 -3.03
C PRO A 142 -2.50 9.43 -3.70
N LEU A 143 -1.99 10.55 -3.16
CA LEU A 143 -2.22 11.88 -3.70
C LEU A 143 -1.41 12.09 -4.99
N THR A 144 -0.15 11.68 -5.01
CA THR A 144 0.70 11.71 -6.22
C THR A 144 0.16 10.77 -7.29
N LEU A 145 -0.38 9.61 -6.91
CA LEU A 145 -1.01 8.69 -7.85
C LEU A 145 -2.23 9.33 -8.51
N THR A 146 -3.09 10.03 -7.76
CA THR A 146 -4.24 10.76 -8.30
C THR A 146 -3.79 11.90 -9.21
N PHE A 147 -2.76 12.64 -8.83
CA PHE A 147 -2.16 13.70 -9.64
C PHE A 147 -1.63 13.15 -10.97
N CYS A 148 -0.84 12.08 -10.94
CA CYS A 148 -0.30 11.44 -12.14
C CYS A 148 -1.39 10.82 -13.01
N ALA A 149 -2.40 10.20 -12.43
CA ALA A 149 -3.52 9.64 -13.19
C ALA A 149 -4.31 10.73 -13.94
N ALA A 150 -4.53 11.88 -13.32
CA ALA A 150 -5.18 13.02 -13.99
C ALA A 150 -4.34 13.54 -15.17
N LEU A 151 -3.02 13.71 -14.99
CA LEU A 151 -2.16 14.30 -16.01
C LEU A 151 -1.76 13.34 -17.13
N LEU A 152 -1.43 12.08 -16.78
CA LEU A 152 -0.86 11.12 -17.72
C LEU A 152 -1.92 10.21 -18.34
N LEU A 153 -3.00 9.92 -17.62
CA LEU A 153 -4.07 9.05 -18.12
C LEU A 153 -5.33 9.82 -18.55
N GLY A 154 -5.35 11.15 -18.36
CA GLY A 154 -6.50 11.98 -18.70
C GLY A 154 -7.73 11.69 -17.82
N GLU A 155 -7.54 11.11 -16.62
CA GLU A 155 -8.65 10.85 -15.71
C GLU A 155 -9.31 12.16 -15.26
N HIS A 156 -10.64 12.23 -15.35
CA HIS A 156 -11.39 13.39 -14.88
C HIS A 156 -11.38 13.49 -13.36
N VAL A 157 -10.53 14.39 -12.86
CA VAL A 157 -10.41 14.68 -11.43
C VAL A 157 -11.17 15.98 -11.13
N GLY A 158 -12.28 15.88 -10.38
CA GLY A 158 -13.07 17.04 -9.99
C GLY A 158 -12.28 17.99 -9.08
N TRP A 159 -12.66 19.26 -9.04
CA TRP A 159 -11.96 20.32 -8.30
C TRP A 159 -11.70 19.98 -6.82
N ARG A 160 -12.64 19.28 -6.17
CA ARG A 160 -12.51 18.83 -4.77
C ARG A 160 -11.38 17.83 -4.54
N ARG A 161 -11.07 16.96 -5.52
CA ARG A 161 -9.93 16.07 -5.45
C ARG A 161 -8.63 16.82 -5.68
N TRP A 162 -8.63 17.79 -6.58
CA TRP A 162 -7.50 18.68 -6.79
C TRP A 162 -7.13 19.46 -5.53
N THR A 163 -8.12 19.99 -4.79
CA THR A 163 -7.84 20.66 -3.50
C THR A 163 -7.19 19.72 -2.50
N ALA A 164 -7.63 18.47 -2.39
CA ALA A 164 -6.99 17.47 -1.52
C ALA A 164 -5.54 17.22 -1.93
N VAL A 165 -5.27 17.04 -3.24
CA VAL A 165 -3.91 16.83 -3.75
C VAL A 165 -3.01 18.02 -3.39
N PHE A 166 -3.45 19.25 -3.62
CA PHE A 166 -2.64 20.44 -3.29
C PHE A 166 -2.43 20.63 -1.78
N VAL A 167 -3.45 20.35 -0.95
CA VAL A 167 -3.31 20.37 0.52
C VAL A 167 -2.29 19.34 0.99
N GLY A 168 -2.31 18.12 0.43
CA GLY A 168 -1.32 17.10 0.76
C GLY A 168 0.09 17.45 0.30
N PHE A 169 0.25 18.06 -0.87
CA PHE A 169 1.54 18.55 -1.35
C PHE A 169 2.07 19.72 -0.50
N ALA A 170 1.19 20.63 -0.06
CA ALA A 170 1.57 21.67 0.89
C ALA A 170 2.05 21.05 2.22
N GLY A 171 1.35 20.02 2.73
CA GLY A 171 1.80 19.25 3.91
C GLY A 171 3.17 18.60 3.71
N MET A 172 3.42 18.03 2.53
CA MET A 172 4.74 17.48 2.16
C MET A 172 5.82 18.56 2.18
N LEU A 173 5.56 19.74 1.61
CA LEU A 173 6.52 20.86 1.60
C LEU A 173 6.80 21.38 3.02
N LEU A 174 5.81 21.39 3.91
CA LEU A 174 6.00 21.74 5.32
C LEU A 174 6.94 20.75 6.03
N ILE A 175 6.89 19.47 5.70
CA ILE A 175 7.79 18.46 6.27
C ILE A 175 9.20 18.61 5.70
N ILE A 176 9.34 18.84 4.39
CA ILE A 176 10.64 18.98 3.72
C ILE A 176 11.35 20.28 4.11
N LYS A 177 10.59 21.37 4.36
CA LYS A 177 11.08 22.72 4.70
C LYS A 177 12.12 23.26 3.70
N PRO A 178 11.87 23.23 2.38
CA PRO A 178 12.84 23.64 1.38
C PRO A 178 13.23 25.11 1.59
N GLY A 179 14.53 25.39 1.51
CA GLY A 179 15.06 26.75 1.63
C GLY A 179 15.15 27.31 3.05
N SER A 180 14.95 26.51 4.07
CA SER A 180 15.19 26.86 5.49
C SER A 180 16.47 26.21 6.01
N ASP A 181 17.02 26.72 7.12
CA ASP A 181 18.16 26.12 7.82
C ASP A 181 17.84 24.71 8.38
N ALA A 182 16.56 24.37 8.49
CA ALA A 182 16.10 23.06 8.93
C ALA A 182 15.90 22.06 7.76
N PHE A 183 16.29 22.42 6.53
CA PHE A 183 16.21 21.53 5.36
C PHE A 183 17.25 20.43 5.47
N ASP A 184 16.78 19.18 5.48
CA ASP A 184 17.64 18.00 5.39
C ASP A 184 17.54 17.37 4.00
N SER A 185 18.65 17.36 3.27
CA SER A 185 18.70 16.80 1.91
C SER A 185 18.38 15.30 1.87
N THR A 186 18.57 14.56 2.98
CA THR A 186 18.20 13.14 3.07
C THR A 186 16.70 12.93 2.90
N THR A 187 15.88 13.93 3.22
CA THR A 187 14.42 13.92 3.01
C THR A 187 14.07 13.79 1.52
N LEU A 188 14.93 14.25 0.61
CA LEU A 188 14.73 14.08 -0.83
C LEU A 188 14.76 12.61 -1.27
N LEU A 189 15.44 11.76 -0.53
CA LEU A 189 15.40 10.30 -0.75
C LEU A 189 13.98 9.76 -0.54
N ALA A 190 13.29 10.24 0.50
CA ALA A 190 11.90 9.89 0.73
C ALA A 190 10.97 10.38 -0.40
N VAL A 191 11.22 11.59 -0.92
CA VAL A 191 10.49 12.11 -2.10
C VAL A 191 10.75 11.24 -3.33
N GLY A 192 12.00 10.85 -3.58
CA GLY A 192 12.37 9.92 -4.64
C GLY A 192 11.63 8.59 -4.52
N ALA A 193 11.56 8.03 -3.30
CA ALA A 193 10.78 6.83 -3.01
C ALA A 193 9.29 7.02 -3.34
N VAL A 194 8.67 8.14 -2.95
CA VAL A 194 7.26 8.45 -3.27
C VAL A 194 7.02 8.50 -4.79
N VAL A 195 7.92 9.15 -5.55
CA VAL A 195 7.81 9.24 -7.02
C VAL A 195 7.90 7.85 -7.65
N CYS A 196 8.87 7.04 -7.23
CA CYS A 196 9.05 5.68 -7.75
C CYS A 196 7.90 4.75 -7.36
N LEU A 197 7.41 4.80 -6.12
CA LEU A 197 6.24 4.05 -5.68
C LEU A 197 4.99 4.46 -6.46
N THR A 198 4.82 5.75 -6.74
CA THR A 198 3.73 6.24 -7.59
C THR A 198 3.84 5.69 -9.02
N ALA A 199 5.03 5.72 -9.62
CA ALA A 199 5.28 5.16 -10.95
C ALA A 199 5.00 3.65 -10.99
N ARG A 200 5.42 2.90 -9.96
CA ARG A 200 5.13 1.49 -9.76
C ARG A 200 3.62 1.22 -9.70
N ASP A 201 2.91 1.97 -8.88
CA ASP A 201 1.46 1.79 -8.68
C ASP A 201 0.68 2.18 -9.96
N LEU A 202 1.15 3.21 -10.67
CA LEU A 202 0.59 3.58 -11.96
C LEU A 202 0.80 2.49 -13.01
N ALA A 203 2.02 1.96 -13.13
CA ALA A 203 2.34 0.85 -14.05
C ALA A 203 1.54 -0.42 -13.70
N THR A 204 1.27 -0.66 -12.42
CA THR A 204 0.48 -1.81 -11.95
C THR A 204 -0.95 -1.80 -12.49
N ARG A 205 -1.52 -0.63 -12.82
CA ARG A 205 -2.86 -0.54 -13.44
C ARG A 205 -2.92 -1.16 -14.85
N PHE A 206 -1.78 -1.25 -15.52
CA PHE A 206 -1.66 -1.80 -16.88
C PHE A 206 -1.18 -3.26 -16.91
N VAL A 207 -0.92 -3.85 -15.73
CA VAL A 207 -0.54 -5.26 -15.62
C VAL A 207 -1.75 -6.14 -16.02
N PRO A 208 -1.55 -7.22 -16.82
CA PRO A 208 -2.61 -8.13 -17.21
C PRO A 208 -3.37 -8.68 -15.99
N LYS A 209 -4.71 -8.67 -16.07
CA LYS A 209 -5.60 -9.07 -14.96
C LYS A 209 -5.57 -10.57 -14.67
N ASP A 210 -5.16 -11.37 -15.63
CA ASP A 210 -4.97 -12.83 -15.54
C ASP A 210 -3.69 -13.23 -14.80
N MET A 211 -2.77 -12.27 -14.59
CA MET A 211 -1.58 -12.52 -13.81
C MET A 211 -1.91 -12.83 -12.36
N HIS A 212 -1.37 -13.94 -11.85
CA HIS A 212 -1.60 -14.35 -10.47
C HIS A 212 -0.93 -13.38 -9.49
N ASN A 213 -1.64 -12.97 -8.43
CA ASN A 213 -1.10 -12.00 -7.47
C ASN A 213 0.20 -12.45 -6.79
N LEU A 214 0.31 -13.76 -6.50
CA LEU A 214 1.53 -14.33 -5.92
C LEU A 214 2.73 -14.20 -6.87
N GLN A 215 2.50 -14.35 -8.19
CA GLN A 215 3.51 -14.12 -9.22
C GLN A 215 3.98 -12.67 -9.22
N LEU A 216 3.04 -11.72 -9.24
CA LEU A 216 3.35 -10.28 -9.21
C LEU A 216 4.06 -9.86 -7.91
N THR A 217 3.66 -10.46 -6.78
CA THR A 217 4.33 -10.29 -5.48
C THR A 217 5.77 -10.78 -5.53
N THR A 218 6.00 -11.97 -6.11
CA THR A 218 7.34 -12.55 -6.23
C THR A 218 8.24 -11.64 -7.06
N TYR A 219 7.75 -11.13 -8.18
CA TYR A 219 8.51 -10.20 -9.01
C TYR A 219 8.83 -8.91 -8.26
N GLY A 220 7.83 -8.33 -7.56
CA GLY A 220 8.03 -7.11 -6.77
C GLY A 220 9.03 -7.31 -5.63
N PHE A 221 8.96 -8.41 -4.89
CA PHE A 221 9.89 -8.65 -3.79
C PHE A 221 11.31 -8.95 -4.28
N SER A 222 11.45 -9.63 -5.42
CA SER A 222 12.74 -9.90 -6.04
C SER A 222 13.48 -8.66 -6.53
N THR A 223 12.80 -7.51 -6.70
CA THR A 223 13.43 -6.22 -7.07
C THR A 223 14.41 -5.71 -6.01
N MET A 224 14.28 -6.18 -4.75
CA MET A 224 15.25 -5.86 -3.70
C MET A 224 16.66 -6.39 -4.00
N ILE A 225 16.78 -7.50 -4.77
CA ILE A 225 18.07 -8.07 -5.13
C ILE A 225 18.84 -7.14 -6.09
N PRO A 226 18.30 -6.76 -7.26
CA PRO A 226 18.98 -5.79 -8.12
C PRO A 226 19.13 -4.42 -7.47
N ALA A 227 18.19 -3.98 -6.60
CA ALA A 227 18.34 -2.75 -5.84
C ALA A 227 19.57 -2.80 -4.90
N GLY A 228 19.76 -3.92 -4.22
CA GLY A 228 20.97 -4.15 -3.40
C GLY A 228 22.25 -4.17 -4.23
N LEU A 229 22.22 -4.73 -5.45
CA LEU A 229 23.37 -4.69 -6.37
C LEU A 229 23.67 -3.26 -6.86
N VAL A 230 22.64 -2.44 -7.08
CA VAL A 230 22.81 -0.99 -7.43
C VAL A 230 23.45 -0.23 -6.28
N LEU A 231 23.08 -0.55 -5.04
CA LEU A 231 23.67 0.06 -3.85
C LEU A 231 25.08 -0.45 -3.52
N TRP A 232 25.47 -1.60 -4.07
CA TRP A 232 26.74 -2.28 -3.73
C TRP A 232 28.01 -1.42 -3.95
N PRO A 233 28.14 -0.67 -5.05
CA PRO A 233 29.30 0.19 -5.28
C PRO A 233 29.46 1.33 -4.26
N PHE A 234 28.40 1.66 -3.53
CA PHE A 234 28.38 2.71 -2.52
C PHE A 234 28.55 2.15 -1.09
N ALA A 235 28.67 0.83 -0.94
CA ALA A 235 28.91 0.19 0.34
C ALA A 235 30.40 0.27 0.72
N GLU A 236 30.71 0.82 1.89
CA GLU A 236 32.10 1.00 2.34
C GLU A 236 32.81 -0.35 2.58
N ALA A 237 32.11 -1.34 3.13
CA ALA A 237 32.61 -2.70 3.36
C ALA A 237 31.45 -3.68 3.53
N THR A 238 31.74 -4.95 3.23
CA THR A 238 30.81 -6.05 3.60
C THR A 238 31.08 -6.49 5.03
N VAL A 239 30.03 -6.72 5.78
CA VAL A 239 30.08 -7.22 7.15
C VAL A 239 29.65 -8.69 7.16
N SER A 240 30.32 -9.55 7.90
CA SER A 240 29.82 -10.90 8.17
C SER A 240 28.76 -10.84 9.25
N PRO A 241 27.45 -11.04 8.94
CA PRO A 241 26.41 -10.92 9.95
C PRO A 241 26.54 -12.00 11.01
N THR A 242 26.38 -11.62 12.26
CA THR A 242 26.29 -12.54 13.39
C THR A 242 25.01 -13.38 13.31
N GLY A 243 24.92 -14.47 14.07
CA GLY A 243 23.70 -15.29 14.13
C GLY A 243 22.46 -14.49 14.50
N LEU A 244 22.60 -13.52 15.42
CA LEU A 244 21.51 -12.61 15.81
C LEU A 244 21.09 -11.70 14.63
N GLN A 245 22.04 -11.14 13.89
CA GLN A 245 21.75 -10.29 12.73
C GLN A 245 21.06 -11.08 11.62
N TRP A 246 21.47 -12.34 11.37
CA TRP A 246 20.75 -13.21 10.46
C TRP A 246 19.30 -13.46 10.86
N SER A 247 19.05 -13.63 12.17
CA SER A 247 17.67 -13.77 12.69
C SER A 247 16.87 -12.51 12.48
N VAL A 248 17.46 -11.33 12.68
CA VAL A 248 16.77 -10.03 12.43
C VAL A 248 16.47 -9.87 10.94
N LEU A 249 17.39 -10.19 10.03
CA LEU A 249 17.15 -10.14 8.58
C LEU A 249 16.02 -11.09 8.16
N ALA A 250 15.95 -12.28 8.77
CA ALA A 250 14.85 -13.22 8.53
C ALA A 250 13.50 -12.69 9.06
N ILE A 251 13.50 -12.02 10.22
CA ILE A 251 12.30 -11.37 10.76
C ILE A 251 11.84 -10.23 9.84
N ILE A 252 12.74 -9.36 9.38
CA ILE A 252 12.43 -8.29 8.42
C ILE A 252 11.77 -8.88 7.17
N SER A 253 12.39 -9.90 6.55
CA SER A 253 11.84 -10.57 5.38
C SER A 253 10.45 -11.18 5.66
N THR A 254 10.27 -11.81 6.81
CA THR A 254 8.99 -12.42 7.21
C THR A 254 7.90 -11.37 7.42
N LEU A 255 8.23 -10.25 8.09
CA LEU A 255 7.30 -9.14 8.31
C LEU A 255 6.85 -8.52 6.98
N GLY A 256 7.78 -8.31 6.04
CA GLY A 256 7.47 -7.85 4.70
C GLY A 256 6.49 -8.77 3.98
N LEU A 257 6.70 -10.09 4.04
CA LEU A 257 5.81 -11.08 3.46
C LEU A 257 4.43 -11.10 4.12
N ILE A 258 4.38 -11.05 5.46
CA ILE A 258 3.12 -10.97 6.23
C ILE A 258 2.36 -9.69 5.86
N GLY A 259 3.04 -8.56 5.87
CA GLY A 259 2.46 -7.26 5.51
C GLY A 259 1.87 -7.28 4.10
N TYR A 260 2.62 -7.81 3.14
CA TYR A 260 2.18 -7.89 1.75
C TYR A 260 0.98 -8.82 1.56
N TYR A 261 1.00 -10.00 2.20
CA TYR A 261 -0.13 -10.92 2.19
C TYR A 261 -1.37 -10.30 2.84
N ALA A 262 -1.21 -9.71 4.00
CA ALA A 262 -2.31 -9.11 4.76
C ALA A 262 -2.94 -7.91 4.03
N VAL A 263 -2.16 -7.04 3.38
CA VAL A 263 -2.69 -5.96 2.51
C VAL A 263 -3.51 -6.56 1.38
N THR A 264 -2.98 -7.58 0.71
CA THR A 264 -3.67 -8.21 -0.43
C THR A 264 -4.97 -8.87 0.02
N ALA A 265 -4.97 -9.57 1.15
CA ALA A 265 -6.15 -10.17 1.75
C ALA A 265 -7.19 -9.10 2.15
N ALA A 266 -6.74 -8.03 2.80
CA ALA A 266 -7.61 -6.92 3.21
C ALA A 266 -8.38 -6.33 2.02
N MET A 267 -7.66 -6.05 0.92
CA MET A 267 -8.24 -5.43 -0.29
C MET A 267 -9.20 -6.34 -1.06
N ARG A 268 -9.23 -7.64 -0.74
CA ARG A 268 -10.11 -8.63 -1.38
C ARG A 268 -11.33 -8.99 -0.54
N LEU A 269 -11.32 -8.74 0.79
CA LEU A 269 -12.34 -9.19 1.70
C LEU A 269 -13.56 -8.28 1.78
N GLY A 270 -13.39 -6.98 1.64
CA GLY A 270 -14.48 -6.03 1.84
C GLY A 270 -14.40 -4.80 0.94
N GLU A 271 -15.20 -3.80 1.24
CA GLU A 271 -15.22 -2.55 0.49
C GLU A 271 -13.91 -1.78 0.65
N VAL A 272 -13.21 -1.60 -0.46
CA VAL A 272 -11.92 -0.86 -0.51
C VAL A 272 -12.03 0.52 0.13
N SER A 273 -13.16 1.20 -0.05
CA SER A 273 -13.45 2.52 0.52
C SER A 273 -13.51 2.54 2.06
N VAL A 274 -13.90 1.41 2.67
CA VAL A 274 -13.96 1.26 4.12
C VAL A 274 -12.59 0.85 4.68
N ILE A 275 -11.85 0.02 3.96
CA ILE A 275 -10.59 -0.59 4.42
C ILE A 275 -9.38 0.33 4.16
N SER A 276 -9.34 1.03 3.02
CA SER A 276 -8.18 1.84 2.62
C SER A 276 -7.77 2.94 3.62
N PRO A 277 -8.67 3.63 4.35
CA PRO A 277 -8.28 4.61 5.35
C PRO A 277 -7.36 4.06 6.44
N PHE A 278 -7.48 2.76 6.75
CA PHE A 278 -6.63 2.12 7.77
C PHE A 278 -5.16 1.93 7.34
N ARG A 279 -4.82 2.21 6.09
CA ARG A 279 -3.40 2.30 5.64
C ARG A 279 -2.64 3.41 6.38
N TYR A 280 -3.33 4.46 6.82
CA TYR A 280 -2.72 5.55 7.58
C TYR A 280 -2.30 5.16 9.01
N THR A 281 -2.75 3.99 9.52
CA THR A 281 -2.26 3.45 10.81
C THR A 281 -0.76 3.19 10.79
N ARG A 282 -0.14 2.90 9.62
CA ARG A 282 1.32 2.78 9.50
C ARG A 282 2.04 4.04 9.95
N LEU A 283 1.53 5.23 9.57
CA LEU A 283 2.11 6.50 10.00
C LEU A 283 2.06 6.64 11.52
N ILE A 284 0.90 6.37 12.14
CA ILE A 284 0.74 6.48 13.59
C ILE A 284 1.72 5.55 14.30
N LEU A 285 1.80 4.29 13.86
CA LEU A 285 2.71 3.31 14.43
C LEU A 285 4.18 3.69 14.22
N ALA A 286 4.56 4.14 13.02
CA ALA A 286 5.92 4.58 12.74
C ALA A 286 6.31 5.82 13.57
N MET A 287 5.37 6.76 13.81
CA MET A 287 5.60 7.91 14.69
C MET A 287 5.81 7.47 16.14
N ILE A 288 4.99 6.54 16.66
CA ILE A 288 5.17 5.99 18.01
C ILE A 288 6.55 5.30 18.12
N ILE A 289 6.91 4.47 17.15
CA ILE A 289 8.19 3.77 17.12
C ILE A 289 9.35 4.76 17.03
N GLY A 290 9.26 5.77 16.17
CA GLY A 290 10.26 6.82 16.02
C GLY A 290 10.51 7.58 17.32
N LEU A 291 9.42 7.97 18.00
CA LEU A 291 9.51 8.66 19.30
C LEU A 291 10.12 7.76 20.39
N VAL A 292 9.67 6.51 20.51
CA VAL A 292 10.01 5.63 21.64
C VAL A 292 11.37 4.97 21.45
N PHE A 293 11.70 4.48 20.26
CA PHE A 293 12.90 3.67 20.02
C PHE A 293 14.05 4.44 19.38
N PHE A 294 13.75 5.50 18.62
CA PHE A 294 14.77 6.30 17.94
C PHE A 294 14.96 7.69 18.55
N ASN A 295 14.21 8.03 19.63
CA ASN A 295 14.21 9.37 20.25
C ASN A 295 13.98 10.50 19.23
N GLU A 296 13.24 10.22 18.16
CA GLU A 296 12.91 11.23 17.17
C GLU A 296 11.87 12.20 17.76
N THR A 297 12.11 13.49 17.70
CA THR A 297 11.20 14.53 18.19
C THR A 297 10.77 15.42 17.03
N PRO A 298 9.74 15.00 16.24
CA PRO A 298 9.25 15.83 15.15
C PRO A 298 8.78 17.18 15.68
N ASP A 299 9.15 18.25 15.01
CA ASP A 299 8.71 19.59 15.38
C ASP A 299 7.25 19.84 15.01
N THR A 300 6.67 20.92 15.52
CA THR A 300 5.26 21.28 15.30
C THR A 300 4.90 21.38 13.81
N ILE A 301 5.83 21.87 12.97
CA ILE A 301 5.59 22.01 11.52
C ILE A 301 5.46 20.63 10.87
N THR A 302 6.31 19.66 11.27
CA THR A 302 6.22 18.27 10.81
C THR A 302 4.90 17.62 11.21
N TRP A 303 4.40 17.86 12.44
CA TRP A 303 3.09 17.38 12.88
C TRP A 303 1.95 17.98 12.06
N ILE A 304 1.99 19.28 11.79
CA ILE A 304 1.00 19.96 10.94
C ILE A 304 1.02 19.37 9.53
N GLY A 305 2.21 19.24 8.92
CA GLY A 305 2.37 18.66 7.60
C GLY A 305 1.84 17.22 7.50
N ALA A 306 2.15 16.38 8.50
CA ALA A 306 1.65 15.00 8.58
C ALA A 306 0.10 14.98 8.71
N GLY A 307 -0.47 15.85 9.55
CA GLY A 307 -1.92 16.01 9.69
C GLY A 307 -2.60 16.44 8.38
N MET A 308 -1.99 17.36 7.64
CA MET A 308 -2.48 17.78 6.32
C MET A 308 -2.47 16.62 5.31
N ILE A 309 -1.40 15.83 5.25
CA ILE A 309 -1.30 14.68 4.35
C ILE A 309 -2.37 13.64 4.68
N VAL A 310 -2.52 13.29 5.95
CA VAL A 310 -3.52 12.31 6.40
C VAL A 310 -4.94 12.77 6.08
N THR A 311 -5.28 14.01 6.44
CA THR A 311 -6.63 14.54 6.20
C THR A 311 -6.94 14.67 4.71
N ALA A 312 -5.99 15.12 3.90
CA ALA A 312 -6.11 15.18 2.45
C ALA A 312 -6.31 13.79 1.83
N GLY A 313 -5.52 12.81 2.26
CA GLY A 313 -5.63 11.45 1.76
C GLY A 313 -6.93 10.75 2.18
N LEU A 314 -7.36 10.90 3.43
CA LEU A 314 -8.66 10.37 3.90
C LEU A 314 -9.82 11.01 3.15
N TYR A 315 -9.77 12.32 2.90
CA TYR A 315 -10.77 13.01 2.10
C TYR A 315 -10.80 12.53 0.66
N LEU A 316 -9.63 12.28 0.05
CA LEU A 316 -9.55 11.71 -1.29
C LEU A 316 -10.23 10.35 -1.37
N LEU A 317 -9.91 9.43 -0.44
CA LEU A 317 -10.51 8.10 -0.36
C LEU A 317 -12.03 8.16 -0.16
N TYR A 318 -12.49 9.05 0.72
CA TYR A 318 -13.93 9.28 0.93
C TYR A 318 -14.62 9.72 -0.38
N ARG A 319 -14.03 10.65 -1.11
CA ARG A 319 -14.60 11.14 -2.39
C ARG A 319 -14.63 10.06 -3.47
N GLU A 320 -13.62 9.21 -3.53
CA GLU A 320 -13.61 8.05 -4.44
C GLU A 320 -14.73 7.05 -4.11
N ALA A 321 -14.94 6.79 -2.83
CA ALA A 321 -16.03 5.94 -2.36
C ALA A 321 -17.42 6.48 -2.76
N VAL A 322 -17.65 7.78 -2.55
CA VAL A 322 -18.92 8.43 -2.92
C VAL A 322 -19.17 8.35 -4.43
N GLN A 323 -18.13 8.60 -5.25
CA GLN A 323 -18.29 8.54 -6.72
C GLN A 323 -18.60 7.15 -7.24
N ARG A 324 -17.98 6.10 -6.68
CA ARG A 324 -18.28 4.71 -7.07
C ARG A 324 -19.74 4.35 -6.78
N ARG A 325 -20.27 4.74 -5.62
CA ARG A 325 -21.68 4.51 -5.26
C ARG A 325 -22.67 5.19 -6.22
N THR A 326 -22.32 6.39 -6.71
CA THR A 326 -23.20 7.14 -7.65
C THR A 326 -23.18 6.56 -9.08
N GLN A 327 -22.14 5.80 -9.46
CA GLN A 327 -22.05 5.17 -10.79
C GLN A 327 -22.70 3.78 -10.85
N THR A 328 -23.03 3.19 -9.68
CA THR A 328 -23.64 1.85 -9.57
C THR A 328 -25.18 1.92 -9.45
N VAL A 329 -25.76 3.09 -9.35
CA VAL A 329 -27.20 3.39 -9.36
C VAL A 329 -27.60 3.93 -10.73
#